data_14118e626d4c829e9eb34206a9383974
#
_entry.id   14118e626d4c829e9eb34206a9383974
#
_cell.length_a   1.000
_cell.length_b   1.000
_cell.length_c   1.000
_cell.angle_alpha   90.00
_cell.angle_beta   90.00
_cell.angle_gamma   90.00
#
_symmetry.space_group_name_H-M   'P 1'
#
loop_
_entity.id
_entity.type
_entity.pdbx_description
1 polymer ?
#
loop_
_entity_poly.entity_id
_entity_poly.type
_entity_poly.pdbx_seq_one_letter_code
_entity_poly.pdbx_strand_id
1 'polypeptide(L)'
;MNFLLIIKSFLFLRFFSAKPGFFCNFSFLFLQKSQLPFIIVESKKISRFFCRKSCKKQEKRRNGPQLRRVGTDFMDIIAEIHKRHGEFSKGQRRIADYILVHSDKAAFMTAAKLGATVGVSESTVVRFAYELGFEGYPELSRALQQIIRTQLTSVQRIEVTKDRIGSDDILDKVLSFDMDKIKHTLEETSRESFESAAVAIANAKNIYVIGDRSASALARFIHYYFNLMFENVKLVTTTSQSELFEQIIRVGQDDAVIGISFPRYSNMTVQAFSYAARTGAKIIAITDGAGSPLAKDATYLLTARSDMNSFVDSLVAPLSLINALIVRVGMEKQDEVTATFNRLETIWSDYHVYQTPDTASGKEQP
;
A
#
# COMPACT_ATOMS: atom_id res chain seq x y z
N MET A 1 40.77 -22.52 13.10
CA MET A 1 40.70 -21.19 12.47
C MET A 1 40.24 -21.23 11.00
N ASN A 2 39.46 -22.26 10.60
CA ASN A 2 39.03 -22.43 9.18
C ASN A 2 37.52 -22.56 8.96
N PHE A 3 36.70 -22.44 9.99
CA PHE A 3 35.23 -22.57 9.85
C PHE A 3 34.52 -21.21 9.58
N LEU A 4 35.13 -20.10 9.99
CA LEU A 4 34.56 -18.75 9.79
C LEU A 4 34.71 -18.22 8.36
N LEU A 5 35.67 -18.73 7.59
CA LEU A 5 35.90 -18.32 6.20
C LEU A 5 34.89 -18.92 5.21
N ILE A 6 34.39 -20.13 5.52
CA ILE A 6 33.41 -20.83 4.68
C ILE A 6 32.02 -20.19 4.80
N ILE A 7 31.64 -19.69 5.98
CA ILE A 7 30.34 -19.04 6.22
C ILE A 7 30.29 -17.66 5.54
N LYS A 8 31.40 -16.91 5.49
CA LYS A 8 31.46 -15.64 4.78
C LYS A 8 31.34 -15.77 3.26
N SER A 9 31.84 -16.86 2.69
CA SER A 9 31.75 -17.14 1.25
C SER A 9 30.31 -17.54 0.84
N PHE A 10 29.55 -18.20 1.71
CA PHE A 10 28.15 -18.59 1.45
C PHE A 10 27.16 -17.42 1.60
N LEU A 11 27.43 -16.46 2.47
CA LEU A 11 26.62 -15.25 2.63
C LEU A 11 26.81 -14.26 1.47
N PHE A 12 27.99 -14.20 0.85
CA PHE A 12 28.26 -13.32 -0.28
C PHE A 12 27.55 -13.77 -1.57
N LEU A 13 27.31 -15.06 -1.74
CA LEU A 13 26.60 -15.63 -2.91
C LEU A 13 25.08 -15.41 -2.87
N ARG A 14 24.51 -15.06 -1.71
CA ARG A 14 23.07 -14.80 -1.57
C ARG A 14 22.66 -13.36 -1.97
N PHE A 15 23.59 -12.42 -1.97
CA PHE A 15 23.29 -11.00 -2.23
C PHE A 15 23.38 -10.59 -3.71
N PHE A 16 23.95 -11.43 -4.60
CA PHE A 16 24.19 -11.08 -6.01
C PHE A 16 23.26 -11.77 -7.02
N SER A 17 22.19 -12.39 -6.59
CA SER A 17 21.25 -13.15 -7.46
C SER A 17 20.18 -12.29 -8.16
N ALA A 18 20.32 -10.98 -8.23
CA ALA A 18 19.22 -10.10 -8.68
C ALA A 18 19.33 -9.51 -10.10
N LYS A 19 20.35 -9.84 -10.93
CA LYS A 19 20.35 -9.40 -12.36
C LYS A 19 20.96 -10.49 -13.27
N PRO A 20 20.19 -11.05 -14.21
CA PRO A 20 20.74 -11.96 -15.23
C PRO A 20 21.39 -11.13 -16.35
N GLY A 21 22.69 -11.27 -16.53
CA GLY A 21 23.41 -10.66 -17.65
C GLY A 21 24.91 -10.41 -17.42
N PHE A 22 25.39 -10.46 -16.19
CA PHE A 22 26.76 -10.02 -15.90
C PHE A 22 27.75 -11.17 -15.53
N PHE A 23 27.33 -12.42 -15.61
CA PHE A 23 28.10 -13.53 -15.04
C PHE A 23 29.10 -14.23 -15.98
N CYS A 24 29.23 -13.79 -17.24
CA CYS A 24 30.16 -14.48 -18.17
C CYS A 24 31.62 -13.99 -18.17
N ASN A 25 31.95 -12.84 -17.61
CA ASN A 25 33.31 -12.25 -17.76
C ASN A 25 34.11 -12.06 -16.47
N PHE A 26 33.61 -12.45 -15.29
CA PHE A 26 34.33 -12.21 -14.04
C PHE A 26 35.04 -13.46 -13.45
N SER A 27 34.92 -14.62 -14.06
CA SER A 27 35.52 -15.87 -13.55
C SER A 27 37.04 -16.00 -13.81
N PHE A 28 37.66 -15.08 -14.53
CA PHE A 28 39.05 -15.24 -14.92
C PHE A 28 40.08 -14.49 -14.07
N LEU A 29 39.65 -13.57 -13.22
CA LEU A 29 40.61 -12.71 -12.48
C LEU A 29 40.89 -13.17 -11.02
N PHE A 30 40.20 -14.17 -10.49
CA PHE A 30 40.36 -14.56 -9.08
C PHE A 30 41.11 -15.90 -8.85
N LEU A 31 41.60 -16.57 -9.91
CA LEU A 31 42.18 -17.90 -9.84
C LEU A 31 43.73 -17.93 -9.94
N GLN A 32 44.42 -16.80 -9.82
CA GLN A 32 45.87 -16.75 -9.97
C GLN A 32 46.70 -16.93 -8.68
N LYS A 33 46.05 -17.27 -7.53
CA LYS A 33 46.75 -17.37 -6.23
C LYS A 33 46.37 -18.58 -5.34
N SER A 34 45.87 -19.68 -5.87
CA SER A 34 45.79 -20.91 -5.05
C SER A 34 46.04 -22.17 -5.89
N GLN A 35 47.12 -22.85 -5.58
CA GLN A 35 47.48 -24.14 -6.15
C GLN A 35 46.53 -25.25 -5.68
N LEU A 36 45.55 -25.62 -6.52
CA LEU A 36 44.81 -26.90 -6.41
C LEU A 36 44.09 -27.22 -7.74
N PRO A 37 44.58 -28.17 -8.56
CA PRO A 37 44.01 -28.43 -9.91
C PRO A 37 42.83 -29.41 -9.93
N PHE A 38 42.43 -30.03 -8.83
CA PHE A 38 41.45 -31.14 -8.86
C PHE A 38 39.97 -30.78 -8.72
N ILE A 39 39.63 -29.58 -8.32
CA ILE A 39 38.20 -29.18 -8.06
C ILE A 39 37.51 -28.58 -9.31
N ILE A 40 38.26 -28.30 -10.37
CA ILE A 40 37.73 -27.56 -11.53
C ILE A 40 36.86 -28.43 -12.46
N VAL A 41 37.05 -29.73 -12.48
CA VAL A 41 36.33 -30.62 -13.43
C VAL A 41 34.90 -30.90 -13.01
N GLU A 42 34.61 -30.98 -11.71
CA GLU A 42 33.21 -31.20 -11.23
C GLU A 42 32.34 -29.94 -11.23
N SER A 43 32.92 -28.76 -11.04
CA SER A 43 32.17 -27.53 -11.03
C SER A 43 31.54 -27.19 -12.40
N LYS A 44 32.21 -27.54 -13.51
CA LYS A 44 31.68 -27.36 -14.87
C LYS A 44 30.49 -28.28 -15.19
N LYS A 45 30.41 -29.47 -14.63
CA LYS A 45 29.28 -30.39 -14.82
C LYS A 45 28.05 -29.93 -14.00
N ILE A 46 28.26 -29.47 -12.79
CA ILE A 46 27.18 -28.97 -11.92
C ILE A 46 26.60 -27.64 -12.45
N SER A 47 27.46 -26.72 -12.92
CA SER A 47 27.03 -25.45 -13.53
C SER A 47 26.18 -25.69 -14.80
N ARG A 48 26.54 -26.64 -15.66
CA ARG A 48 25.77 -26.99 -16.86
C ARG A 48 24.43 -27.67 -16.54
N PHE A 49 24.33 -28.40 -15.44
CA PHE A 49 23.10 -29.08 -15.02
C PHE A 49 22.09 -28.09 -14.41
N PHE A 50 22.56 -27.13 -13.63
CA PHE A 50 21.70 -26.07 -13.08
C PHE A 50 21.27 -25.06 -14.13
N CYS A 51 22.14 -24.66 -15.05
CA CYS A 51 21.81 -23.76 -16.14
C CYS A 51 20.76 -24.36 -17.08
N ARG A 52 20.85 -25.68 -17.44
CA ARG A 52 19.85 -26.33 -18.28
C ARG A 52 18.48 -26.48 -17.61
N LYS A 53 18.41 -26.71 -16.30
CA LYS A 53 17.12 -26.77 -15.57
C LYS A 53 16.49 -25.39 -15.39
N SER A 54 17.29 -24.35 -15.18
CA SER A 54 16.81 -22.98 -15.05
C SER A 54 16.32 -22.41 -16.38
N CYS A 55 17.06 -22.61 -17.49
CA CYS A 55 16.64 -22.21 -18.83
C CYS A 55 15.37 -22.94 -19.30
N LYS A 56 15.26 -24.25 -19.10
CA LYS A 56 14.02 -24.98 -19.48
C LYS A 56 12.79 -24.55 -18.65
N LYS A 57 12.99 -24.08 -17.42
CA LYS A 57 11.90 -23.54 -16.58
C LYS A 57 11.51 -22.13 -16.99
N GLN A 58 12.44 -21.34 -17.54
CA GLN A 58 12.16 -20.00 -18.10
C GLN A 58 11.55 -20.07 -19.51
N GLU A 59 11.97 -21.01 -20.35
CA GLU A 59 11.38 -21.24 -21.68
C GLU A 59 9.94 -21.76 -21.60
N LYS A 60 9.63 -22.65 -20.63
CA LYS A 60 8.23 -23.06 -20.38
C LYS A 60 7.34 -21.96 -19.84
N ARG A 61 7.92 -20.93 -19.19
CA ARG A 61 7.17 -19.72 -18.75
C ARG A 61 6.96 -18.71 -19.86
N ARG A 62 7.79 -18.71 -20.92
CA ARG A 62 7.64 -17.81 -22.09
C ARG A 62 6.65 -18.31 -23.14
N ASN A 63 6.37 -19.60 -23.19
CA ASN A 63 5.48 -20.22 -24.18
C ASN A 63 4.14 -20.68 -23.60
N GLY A 64 3.80 -20.30 -22.35
CA GLY A 64 2.43 -20.37 -21.86
C GLY A 64 1.57 -19.32 -22.55
N PRO A 65 0.26 -19.55 -22.72
CA PRO A 65 -0.62 -18.52 -23.26
C PRO A 65 -0.39 -17.24 -22.44
N GLN A 66 -0.14 -16.12 -23.13
CA GLN A 66 -0.10 -14.80 -22.48
C GLN A 66 -1.49 -14.58 -21.89
N LEU A 67 -1.67 -14.94 -20.62
CA LEU A 67 -2.86 -14.61 -19.86
C LEU A 67 -2.92 -13.08 -19.84
N ARG A 68 -3.83 -12.51 -20.62
CA ARG A 68 -4.20 -11.09 -20.48
C ARG A 68 -4.54 -10.92 -19.00
N ARG A 69 -3.82 -10.02 -18.31
CA ARG A 69 -4.25 -9.58 -16.98
C ARG A 69 -5.69 -9.10 -17.15
N VAL A 70 -6.63 -9.80 -16.53
CA VAL A 70 -8.00 -9.31 -16.38
C VAL A 70 -7.86 -7.97 -15.67
N GLY A 71 -8.47 -6.93 -16.22
CA GLY A 71 -8.47 -5.61 -15.61
C GLY A 71 -8.90 -5.71 -14.16
N THR A 72 -8.34 -4.86 -13.31
CA THR A 72 -8.64 -4.83 -11.87
C THR A 72 -10.04 -4.29 -11.58
N ASP A 73 -10.85 -4.07 -12.60
CA ASP A 73 -12.20 -3.56 -12.47
C ASP A 73 -13.20 -4.72 -12.27
N PHE A 74 -14.16 -4.56 -11.37
CA PHE A 74 -15.16 -5.61 -11.03
C PHE A 74 -16.01 -6.03 -12.20
N MET A 75 -16.45 -5.07 -12.97
CA MET A 75 -17.22 -5.38 -14.18
C MET A 75 -16.41 -6.30 -15.08
N ASP A 76 -15.09 -6.19 -15.05
CA ASP A 76 -14.20 -7.06 -15.82
C ASP A 76 -14.13 -8.48 -15.23
N ILE A 77 -14.06 -8.64 -13.88
CA ILE A 77 -13.99 -9.96 -13.25
C ILE A 77 -15.32 -10.71 -13.40
N ILE A 78 -16.43 -10.07 -13.09
CA ILE A 78 -17.76 -10.66 -13.23
C ILE A 78 -18.09 -10.94 -14.70
N ALA A 79 -17.77 -10.02 -15.61
CA ALA A 79 -17.93 -10.20 -17.04
C ALA A 79 -17.06 -11.36 -17.57
N GLU A 80 -15.82 -11.49 -17.10
CA GLU A 80 -14.92 -12.58 -17.49
C GLU A 80 -15.41 -13.93 -16.95
N ILE A 81 -15.93 -13.98 -15.71
CA ILE A 81 -16.55 -15.18 -15.16
C ILE A 81 -17.76 -15.58 -16.03
N HIS A 82 -18.64 -14.65 -16.38
CA HIS A 82 -19.80 -14.92 -17.25
C HIS A 82 -19.36 -15.41 -18.64
N LYS A 83 -18.41 -14.73 -19.26
CA LYS A 83 -17.91 -15.05 -20.59
C LYS A 83 -17.31 -16.46 -20.65
N ARG A 84 -16.52 -16.82 -19.65
CA ARG A 84 -15.82 -18.10 -19.57
C ARG A 84 -16.58 -19.20 -18.85
N HIS A 85 -17.82 -18.95 -18.41
CA HIS A 85 -18.63 -19.90 -17.64
C HIS A 85 -18.76 -21.27 -18.32
N GLY A 86 -18.92 -21.29 -19.64
CA GLY A 86 -19.00 -22.51 -20.42
C GLY A 86 -17.70 -23.34 -20.48
N GLU A 87 -16.54 -22.70 -20.29
CA GLU A 87 -15.22 -23.33 -20.35
C GLU A 87 -14.82 -24.00 -19.02
N PHE A 88 -15.46 -23.60 -17.91
CA PHE A 88 -15.13 -24.08 -16.58
C PHE A 88 -15.53 -25.56 -16.38
N SER A 89 -14.68 -26.28 -15.66
CA SER A 89 -15.01 -27.63 -15.17
C SER A 89 -16.22 -27.60 -14.23
N LYS A 90 -16.87 -28.74 -13.98
CA LYS A 90 -18.03 -28.84 -13.09
C LYS A 90 -17.80 -28.23 -11.70
N GLY A 91 -16.59 -28.42 -11.12
CA GLY A 91 -16.24 -27.84 -9.83
C GLY A 91 -16.02 -26.32 -9.91
N GLN A 92 -15.37 -25.85 -10.96
CA GLN A 92 -15.13 -24.42 -11.20
C GLN A 92 -16.44 -23.66 -11.48
N ARG A 93 -17.39 -24.27 -12.21
CA ARG A 93 -18.73 -23.66 -12.40
C ARG A 93 -19.45 -23.42 -11.09
N ARG A 94 -19.41 -24.37 -10.15
CA ARG A 94 -20.02 -24.19 -8.83
C ARG A 94 -19.41 -23.01 -8.07
N ILE A 95 -18.08 -22.79 -8.21
CA ILE A 95 -17.39 -21.62 -7.64
C ILE A 95 -17.87 -20.35 -8.34
N ALA A 96 -17.89 -20.35 -9.68
CA ALA A 96 -18.36 -19.23 -10.51
C ALA A 96 -19.80 -18.83 -10.14
N ASP A 97 -20.72 -19.80 -10.13
CA ASP A 97 -22.12 -19.59 -9.77
C ASP A 97 -22.27 -18.96 -8.39
N TYR A 98 -21.51 -19.46 -7.41
CA TYR A 98 -21.53 -18.92 -6.06
C TYR A 98 -21.01 -17.48 -5.99
N ILE A 99 -19.90 -17.17 -6.68
CA ILE A 99 -19.36 -15.83 -6.76
C ILE A 99 -20.35 -14.86 -7.42
N LEU A 100 -21.01 -15.29 -8.50
CA LEU A 100 -21.97 -14.45 -9.23
C LEU A 100 -23.20 -14.08 -8.38
N VAL A 101 -23.65 -15.00 -7.52
CA VAL A 101 -24.85 -14.79 -6.68
C VAL A 101 -24.51 -14.19 -5.30
N HIS A 102 -23.37 -14.55 -4.72
CA HIS A 102 -22.96 -14.21 -3.37
C HIS A 102 -21.57 -13.59 -3.35
N SER A 103 -21.32 -12.63 -4.25
CA SER A 103 -20.03 -11.97 -4.37
C SER A 103 -19.57 -11.30 -3.07
N ASP A 104 -20.51 -10.71 -2.33
CA ASP A 104 -20.31 -10.09 -1.00
C ASP A 104 -19.74 -11.07 0.03
N LYS A 105 -20.21 -12.31 0.04
CA LYS A 105 -19.72 -13.37 0.94
C LYS A 105 -18.45 -14.02 0.41
N ALA A 106 -18.42 -14.35 -0.88
CA ALA A 106 -17.29 -15.03 -1.52
C ALA A 106 -15.98 -14.24 -1.39
N ALA A 107 -16.03 -12.92 -1.55
CA ALA A 107 -14.87 -12.05 -1.44
C ALA A 107 -14.13 -12.14 -0.09
N PHE A 108 -14.87 -12.48 0.97
CA PHE A 108 -14.32 -12.51 2.34
C PHE A 108 -14.10 -13.93 2.88
N MET A 109 -14.34 -14.96 2.07
CA MET A 109 -14.05 -16.36 2.43
C MET A 109 -12.58 -16.71 2.17
N THR A 110 -12.04 -17.64 2.98
CA THR A 110 -10.80 -18.34 2.62
C THR A 110 -11.06 -19.36 1.51
N ALA A 111 -10.02 -19.79 0.79
CA ALA A 111 -10.15 -20.82 -0.24
C ALA A 111 -10.77 -22.12 0.32
N ALA A 112 -10.37 -22.52 1.53
CA ALA A 112 -10.92 -23.68 2.22
C ALA A 112 -12.41 -23.49 2.53
N LYS A 113 -12.82 -22.32 3.09
CA LYS A 113 -14.22 -22.03 3.42
C LYS A 113 -15.10 -21.96 2.17
N LEU A 114 -14.62 -21.30 1.10
CA LEU A 114 -15.34 -21.27 -0.18
C LEU A 114 -15.49 -22.67 -0.78
N GLY A 115 -14.41 -23.47 -0.79
CA GLY A 115 -14.43 -24.85 -1.25
C GLY A 115 -15.44 -25.71 -0.50
N ALA A 116 -15.45 -25.64 0.84
CA ALA A 116 -16.40 -26.34 1.68
C ALA A 116 -17.85 -25.90 1.40
N THR A 117 -18.09 -24.59 1.24
CA THR A 117 -19.42 -24.03 0.97
C THR A 117 -20.01 -24.52 -0.35
N VAL A 118 -19.19 -24.58 -1.42
CA VAL A 118 -19.65 -25.01 -2.75
C VAL A 118 -19.39 -26.49 -3.02
N GLY A 119 -18.84 -27.23 -2.06
CA GLY A 119 -18.58 -28.67 -2.14
C GLY A 119 -17.49 -29.05 -3.15
N VAL A 120 -16.37 -28.32 -3.12
CA VAL A 120 -15.16 -28.62 -3.92
C VAL A 120 -13.93 -28.55 -3.01
N SER A 121 -12.78 -29.09 -3.48
CA SER A 121 -11.54 -29.00 -2.73
C SER A 121 -10.95 -27.58 -2.80
N GLU A 122 -10.18 -27.18 -1.79
CA GLU A 122 -9.42 -25.92 -1.76
C GLU A 122 -8.54 -25.77 -3.01
N SER A 123 -7.89 -26.86 -3.44
CA SER A 123 -7.06 -26.86 -4.64
C SER A 123 -7.84 -26.53 -5.93
N THR A 124 -9.14 -26.83 -5.97
CA THR A 124 -10.01 -26.45 -7.08
C THR A 124 -10.29 -24.95 -7.07
N VAL A 125 -10.47 -24.35 -5.89
CA VAL A 125 -10.64 -22.89 -5.71
C VAL A 125 -9.36 -22.15 -6.14
N VAL A 126 -8.20 -22.64 -5.74
CA VAL A 126 -6.91 -22.04 -6.15
C VAL A 126 -6.71 -22.14 -7.68
N ARG A 127 -7.03 -23.29 -8.29
CA ARG A 127 -6.96 -23.44 -9.75
C ARG A 127 -7.94 -22.51 -10.48
N PHE A 128 -9.13 -22.30 -9.93
CA PHE A 128 -10.09 -21.35 -10.49
C PHE A 128 -9.54 -19.92 -10.56
N ALA A 129 -8.81 -19.48 -9.51
CA ALA A 129 -8.15 -18.20 -9.51
C ALA A 129 -7.05 -18.10 -10.62
N TYR A 130 -6.26 -19.16 -10.80
CA TYR A 130 -5.28 -19.22 -11.89
C TYR A 130 -5.94 -19.16 -13.27
N GLU A 131 -7.07 -19.84 -13.46
CA GLU A 131 -7.84 -19.79 -14.71
C GLU A 131 -8.32 -18.38 -15.05
N LEU A 132 -8.66 -17.59 -14.04
CA LEU A 132 -9.03 -16.18 -14.21
C LEU A 132 -7.83 -15.23 -14.37
N GLY A 133 -6.58 -15.77 -14.35
CA GLY A 133 -5.37 -14.99 -14.56
C GLY A 133 -4.73 -14.39 -13.30
N PHE A 134 -5.22 -14.76 -12.12
CA PHE A 134 -4.64 -14.35 -10.84
C PHE A 134 -3.49 -15.28 -10.41
N GLU A 135 -2.54 -14.79 -9.64
CA GLU A 135 -1.42 -15.60 -9.10
C GLU A 135 -1.86 -16.59 -8.00
N GLY A 136 -3.13 -16.58 -7.63
CA GLY A 136 -3.76 -17.47 -6.66
C GLY A 136 -5.03 -16.90 -6.08
N TYR A 137 -5.69 -17.69 -5.21
CA TYR A 137 -6.93 -17.26 -4.58
C TYR A 137 -6.80 -16.00 -3.72
N PRO A 138 -5.70 -15.75 -2.96
CA PRO A 138 -5.55 -14.51 -2.21
C PRO A 138 -5.60 -13.25 -3.08
N GLU A 139 -5.09 -13.29 -4.30
CA GLU A 139 -5.16 -12.17 -5.24
C GLU A 139 -6.56 -11.98 -5.79
N LEU A 140 -7.23 -13.06 -6.23
CA LEU A 140 -8.63 -13.02 -6.65
C LEU A 140 -9.54 -12.49 -5.54
N SER A 141 -9.37 -12.98 -4.31
CA SER A 141 -10.15 -12.54 -3.15
C SER A 141 -9.95 -11.04 -2.88
N ARG A 142 -8.71 -10.54 -2.96
CA ARG A 142 -8.43 -9.10 -2.82
C ARG A 142 -9.10 -8.28 -3.92
N ALA A 143 -9.02 -8.72 -5.15
CA ALA A 143 -9.67 -8.05 -6.28
C ALA A 143 -11.20 -8.00 -6.11
N LEU A 144 -11.83 -9.10 -5.70
CA LEU A 144 -13.25 -9.12 -5.36
C LEU A 144 -13.57 -8.19 -4.18
N GLN A 145 -12.76 -8.21 -3.11
CA GLN A 145 -12.95 -7.34 -1.95
C GLN A 145 -12.89 -5.86 -2.33
N GLN A 146 -11.91 -5.47 -3.13
CA GLN A 146 -11.71 -4.07 -3.54
C GLN A 146 -12.98 -3.47 -4.15
N ILE A 147 -13.72 -4.27 -4.84
CA ILE A 147 -14.89 -3.88 -5.59
C ILE A 147 -16.14 -3.88 -4.72
N ILE A 148 -16.34 -4.95 -3.98
CA ILE A 148 -17.51 -5.10 -3.12
C ILE A 148 -17.49 -4.06 -2.00
N ARG A 149 -16.30 -3.65 -1.53
CA ARG A 149 -16.13 -2.61 -0.51
C ARG A 149 -16.84 -1.30 -0.83
N THR A 150 -16.90 -0.92 -2.10
CA THR A 150 -17.61 0.29 -2.52
C THR A 150 -19.13 0.11 -2.51
N GLN A 151 -19.60 -1.13 -2.64
CA GLN A 151 -21.02 -1.48 -2.76
C GLN A 151 -21.66 -1.89 -1.43
N LEU A 152 -20.90 -2.43 -0.46
CA LEU A 152 -21.43 -2.88 0.81
C LEU A 152 -22.07 -1.74 1.60
N THR A 153 -23.30 -1.98 2.04
CA THR A 153 -23.95 -1.14 3.05
C THR A 153 -23.26 -1.26 4.41
N SER A 154 -23.49 -0.30 5.30
CA SER A 154 -22.94 -0.36 6.66
C SER A 154 -23.40 -1.61 7.43
N VAL A 155 -24.62 -2.09 7.18
CA VAL A 155 -25.16 -3.31 7.81
C VAL A 155 -24.39 -4.55 7.31
N GLN A 156 -24.21 -4.68 6.01
CA GLN A 156 -23.43 -5.81 5.44
C GLN A 156 -21.98 -5.82 5.94
N ARG A 157 -21.38 -4.66 6.17
CA ARG A 157 -20.04 -4.56 6.79
C ARG A 157 -20.00 -5.12 8.20
N ILE A 158 -21.07 -4.93 9.00
CA ILE A 158 -21.19 -5.51 10.34
C ILE A 158 -21.25 -7.04 10.26
N GLU A 159 -22.02 -7.60 9.32
CA GLU A 159 -22.11 -9.06 9.11
C GLU A 159 -20.74 -9.64 8.72
N VAL A 160 -20.03 -9.02 7.77
CA VAL A 160 -18.68 -9.42 7.38
C VAL A 160 -17.72 -9.37 8.58
N THR A 161 -17.82 -8.34 9.42
CA THR A 161 -17.01 -8.21 10.64
C THR A 161 -17.23 -9.39 11.58
N LYS A 162 -18.51 -9.75 11.84
CA LYS A 162 -18.87 -10.86 12.70
C LYS A 162 -18.31 -12.19 12.19
N ASP A 163 -18.35 -12.39 10.87
CA ASP A 163 -17.86 -13.62 10.23
C ASP A 163 -16.32 -13.73 10.24
N ARG A 164 -15.61 -12.62 10.20
CA ARG A 164 -14.13 -12.57 10.12
C ARG A 164 -13.46 -12.51 11.50
N ILE A 165 -13.95 -11.62 12.35
CA ILE A 165 -13.33 -11.36 13.65
C ILE A 165 -13.92 -12.32 14.71
N GLY A 166 -15.23 -12.59 14.64
CA GLY A 166 -15.92 -13.34 15.69
C GLY A 166 -16.01 -12.52 16.98
N SER A 167 -16.21 -13.20 18.11
CA SER A 167 -16.31 -12.58 19.44
C SER A 167 -15.03 -12.68 20.27
N ASP A 168 -14.12 -13.59 19.90
CA ASP A 168 -12.95 -13.93 20.71
C ASP A 168 -11.69 -13.27 20.15
N ASP A 169 -10.80 -12.82 21.02
CA ASP A 169 -9.50 -12.24 20.69
C ASP A 169 -9.58 -11.05 19.70
N ILE A 170 -10.59 -10.19 19.87
CA ILE A 170 -10.83 -9.05 19.00
C ILE A 170 -9.60 -8.13 18.94
N LEU A 171 -8.96 -7.87 20.10
CA LEU A 171 -7.80 -7.01 20.19
C LEU A 171 -6.65 -7.54 19.32
N ASP A 172 -6.29 -8.81 19.53
CA ASP A 172 -5.16 -9.43 18.80
C ASP A 172 -5.42 -9.49 17.29
N LYS A 173 -6.65 -9.84 16.89
CA LYS A 173 -7.04 -9.89 15.48
C LYS A 173 -6.98 -8.52 14.82
N VAL A 174 -7.53 -7.48 15.46
CA VAL A 174 -7.55 -6.12 14.90
C VAL A 174 -6.13 -5.57 14.77
N LEU A 175 -5.31 -5.69 15.81
CA LEU A 175 -3.93 -5.21 15.78
C LEU A 175 -3.07 -6.00 14.78
N SER A 176 -3.26 -7.32 14.67
CA SER A 176 -2.58 -8.14 13.66
C SER A 176 -2.94 -7.72 12.24
N PHE A 177 -4.21 -7.46 11.96
CA PHE A 177 -4.63 -6.93 10.65
C PHE A 177 -4.03 -5.57 10.35
N ASP A 178 -3.89 -4.72 11.35
CA ASP A 178 -3.30 -3.39 11.18
C ASP A 178 -1.80 -3.45 10.95
N MET A 179 -1.07 -4.35 11.64
CA MET A 179 0.34 -4.64 11.34
C MET A 179 0.55 -5.13 9.91
N ASP A 180 -0.29 -6.04 9.42
CA ASP A 180 -0.23 -6.55 8.05
C ASP A 180 -0.45 -5.41 7.03
N LYS A 181 -1.39 -4.51 7.27
CA LYS A 181 -1.64 -3.34 6.41
C LYS A 181 -0.43 -2.41 6.36
N ILE A 182 0.20 -2.12 7.50
CA ILE A 182 1.42 -1.31 7.56
C ILE A 182 2.54 -1.99 6.75
N LYS A 183 2.74 -3.29 6.95
CA LYS A 183 3.75 -4.06 6.22
C LYS A 183 3.53 -4.01 4.70
N HIS A 184 2.33 -4.28 4.23
CA HIS A 184 2.01 -4.22 2.80
C HIS A 184 2.13 -2.81 2.24
N THR A 185 1.72 -1.78 3.00
CA THR A 185 1.92 -0.38 2.61
C THR A 185 3.41 -0.07 2.42
N LEU A 186 4.27 -0.53 3.33
CA LEU A 186 5.72 -0.36 3.23
C LEU A 186 6.29 -1.05 1.98
N GLU A 187 5.79 -2.23 1.61
CA GLU A 187 6.26 -3.02 0.47
C GLU A 187 5.77 -2.45 -0.87
N GLU A 188 4.56 -1.88 -0.92
CA GLU A 188 3.88 -1.47 -2.16
C GLU A 188 4.02 0.02 -2.49
N THR A 189 4.31 0.87 -1.50
CA THR A 189 4.47 2.31 -1.75
C THR A 189 5.69 2.59 -2.62
N SER A 190 5.48 3.29 -3.74
CA SER A 190 6.56 3.75 -4.61
C SER A 190 7.44 4.78 -3.88
N ARG A 191 8.72 4.44 -3.71
CA ARG A 191 9.70 5.33 -3.08
C ARG A 191 9.91 6.60 -3.92
N GLU A 192 9.95 6.47 -5.23
CA GLU A 192 10.10 7.59 -6.17
C GLU A 192 8.92 8.56 -6.06
N SER A 193 7.68 8.03 -6.06
CA SER A 193 6.48 8.85 -5.91
C SER A 193 6.44 9.55 -4.54
N PHE A 194 6.84 8.85 -3.48
CA PHE A 194 6.90 9.38 -2.13
C PHE A 194 7.90 10.54 -2.01
N GLU A 195 9.14 10.36 -2.46
CA GLU A 195 10.17 11.40 -2.43
C GLU A 195 9.78 12.61 -3.27
N SER A 196 9.26 12.38 -4.48
CA SER A 196 8.82 13.45 -5.37
C SER A 196 7.64 14.24 -4.80
N ALA A 197 6.69 13.56 -4.14
CA ALA A 197 5.58 14.19 -3.46
C ALA A 197 6.06 15.09 -2.31
N ALA A 198 7.00 14.60 -1.49
CA ALA A 198 7.56 15.38 -0.39
C ALA A 198 8.26 16.66 -0.87
N VAL A 199 9.08 16.57 -1.93
CA VAL A 199 9.75 17.71 -2.55
C VAL A 199 8.73 18.70 -3.14
N ALA A 200 7.68 18.20 -3.80
CA ALA A 200 6.64 19.05 -4.36
C ALA A 200 5.86 19.82 -3.29
N ILE A 201 5.57 19.17 -2.15
CA ILE A 201 4.93 19.80 -0.99
C ILE A 201 5.84 20.87 -0.37
N ALA A 202 7.12 20.54 -0.17
CA ALA A 202 8.09 21.46 0.44
C ALA A 202 8.30 22.75 -0.38
N ASN A 203 8.15 22.68 -1.70
CA ASN A 203 8.33 23.82 -2.59
C ASN A 203 7.02 24.51 -3.00
N ALA A 204 5.87 24.06 -2.49
CA ALA A 204 4.59 24.64 -2.82
C ALA A 204 4.40 26.03 -2.19
N LYS A 205 3.80 26.95 -2.93
CA LYS A 205 3.43 28.28 -2.45
C LYS A 205 2.28 28.21 -1.44
N ASN A 206 1.27 27.41 -1.73
CA ASN A 206 0.17 27.11 -0.83
C ASN A 206 -0.07 25.59 -0.81
N ILE A 207 -0.44 25.05 0.33
CA ILE A 207 -0.77 23.64 0.51
C ILE A 207 -2.24 23.52 0.87
N TYR A 208 -3.00 22.81 0.06
CA TYR A 208 -4.41 22.51 0.33
C TYR A 208 -4.53 21.05 0.76
N VAL A 209 -5.17 20.81 1.90
CA VAL A 209 -5.37 19.45 2.43
C VAL A 209 -6.86 19.15 2.43
N ILE A 210 -7.25 18.07 1.76
CA ILE A 210 -8.65 17.68 1.55
C ILE A 210 -8.85 16.25 2.02
N GLY A 211 -9.80 16.03 2.90
CA GLY A 211 -10.24 14.72 3.33
C GLY A 211 -11.62 14.81 3.95
N ASP A 212 -12.53 13.95 3.51
CA ASP A 212 -13.91 13.96 3.95
C ASP A 212 -14.25 12.71 4.77
N ARG A 213 -15.29 12.80 5.61
CA ARG A 213 -15.76 11.73 6.50
C ARG A 213 -14.62 11.21 7.42
N SER A 214 -14.35 9.88 7.44
CA SER A 214 -13.27 9.30 8.25
C SER A 214 -11.88 9.83 7.85
N ALA A 215 -11.64 10.12 6.58
CA ALA A 215 -10.39 10.69 6.11
C ALA A 215 -10.15 12.14 6.59
N SER A 216 -11.18 12.84 7.08
CA SER A 216 -11.03 14.19 7.64
C SER A 216 -10.12 14.21 8.87
N ALA A 217 -10.05 13.11 9.63
CA ALA A 217 -9.13 12.98 10.76
C ALA A 217 -7.67 13.00 10.29
N LEU A 218 -7.36 12.31 9.18
CA LEU A 218 -6.03 12.30 8.57
C LEU A 218 -5.66 13.66 7.96
N ALA A 219 -6.64 14.31 7.31
CA ALA A 219 -6.44 15.65 6.74
C ALA A 219 -6.14 16.68 7.84
N ARG A 220 -6.85 16.63 8.98
CA ARG A 220 -6.58 17.48 10.16
C ARG A 220 -5.20 17.20 10.76
N PHE A 221 -4.78 15.93 10.78
CA PHE A 221 -3.46 15.54 11.28
C PHE A 221 -2.33 16.13 10.43
N ILE A 222 -2.42 16.02 9.09
CA ILE A 222 -1.47 16.67 8.18
C ILE A 222 -1.49 18.19 8.38
N HIS A 223 -2.67 18.79 8.39
CA HIS A 223 -2.82 20.24 8.54
C HIS A 223 -2.17 20.74 9.82
N TYR A 224 -2.35 20.02 10.94
CA TYR A 224 -1.74 20.40 12.22
C TYR A 224 -0.21 20.52 12.11
N TYR A 225 0.46 19.47 11.61
CA TYR A 225 1.91 19.49 11.50
C TYR A 225 2.43 20.44 10.44
N PHE A 226 1.76 20.49 9.29
CA PHE A 226 2.18 21.40 8.22
C PHE A 226 2.00 22.86 8.58
N ASN A 227 1.00 23.20 9.37
CA ASN A 227 0.81 24.56 9.86
C ASN A 227 1.92 25.03 10.83
N LEU A 228 2.68 24.09 11.40
CA LEU A 228 3.90 24.40 12.17
C LEU A 228 5.14 24.61 11.26
N MET A 229 5.09 24.17 10.01
CA MET A 229 6.21 24.18 9.06
C MET A 229 6.04 25.23 7.95
N PHE A 230 4.82 25.58 7.60
CA PHE A 230 4.50 26.42 6.46
C PHE A 230 3.50 27.54 6.85
N GLU A 231 3.65 28.70 6.24
CA GLU A 231 2.75 29.84 6.48
C GLU A 231 1.37 29.69 5.81
N ASN A 232 1.30 28.97 4.69
CA ASN A 232 0.14 28.94 3.82
C ASN A 232 -0.44 27.52 3.66
N VAL A 233 -0.96 26.95 4.74
CA VAL A 233 -1.64 25.64 4.74
C VAL A 233 -3.14 25.86 4.93
N LYS A 234 -3.94 25.28 4.04
CA LYS A 234 -5.39 25.36 4.08
C LYS A 234 -6.02 23.99 4.21
N LEU A 235 -6.73 23.79 5.31
CA LEU A 235 -7.59 22.61 5.47
C LEU A 235 -8.95 22.92 4.83
N VAL A 236 -9.26 22.20 3.75
CA VAL A 236 -10.55 22.31 3.08
C VAL A 236 -11.56 21.43 3.82
N THR A 237 -12.49 22.09 4.52
CA THR A 237 -13.53 21.43 5.32
C THR A 237 -14.86 22.06 5.05
N THR A 238 -15.77 21.28 4.47
CA THR A 238 -17.14 21.72 4.20
C THR A 238 -18.06 20.53 3.97
N THR A 239 -19.34 20.71 4.15
CA THR A 239 -20.39 19.76 3.77
C THR A 239 -21.13 20.22 2.50
N SER A 240 -20.78 21.40 1.98
CA SER A 240 -21.39 22.01 0.80
C SER A 240 -20.46 21.94 -0.41
N GLN A 241 -21.00 21.50 -1.54
CA GLN A 241 -20.24 21.43 -2.78
C GLN A 241 -19.87 22.82 -3.33
N SER A 242 -20.72 23.83 -3.16
CA SER A 242 -20.40 25.19 -3.59
C SER A 242 -19.26 25.78 -2.76
N GLU A 243 -19.33 25.65 -1.45
CA GLU A 243 -18.29 26.12 -0.53
C GLU A 243 -16.94 25.40 -0.77
N LEU A 244 -16.96 24.14 -1.19
CA LEU A 244 -15.75 23.43 -1.57
C LEU A 244 -14.99 24.20 -2.65
N PHE A 245 -15.67 24.59 -3.74
CA PHE A 245 -15.05 25.33 -4.84
C PHE A 245 -14.63 26.75 -4.45
N GLU A 246 -15.37 27.39 -3.56
CA GLU A 246 -15.00 28.71 -3.01
C GLU A 246 -13.67 28.63 -2.24
N GLN A 247 -13.47 27.55 -1.46
CA GLN A 247 -12.22 27.34 -0.71
C GLN A 247 -11.00 27.03 -1.59
N ILE A 248 -11.21 26.41 -2.76
CA ILE A 248 -10.13 26.01 -3.67
C ILE A 248 -10.03 26.85 -4.95
N ILE A 249 -10.83 27.89 -5.11
CA ILE A 249 -10.90 28.72 -6.34
C ILE A 249 -9.55 29.33 -6.72
N ARG A 250 -8.66 29.55 -5.75
CA ARG A 250 -7.34 30.17 -5.95
C ARG A 250 -6.21 29.17 -6.17
N VAL A 251 -6.52 27.87 -6.26
CA VAL A 251 -5.50 26.82 -6.53
C VAL A 251 -4.89 27.06 -7.91
N GLY A 252 -3.56 27.04 -7.99
CA GLY A 252 -2.80 27.28 -9.22
C GLY A 252 -1.57 26.37 -9.34
N GLN A 253 -0.77 26.62 -10.38
CA GLN A 253 0.37 25.75 -10.76
C GLN A 253 1.49 25.65 -9.70
N ASP A 254 1.62 26.69 -8.84
CA ASP A 254 2.64 26.75 -7.80
C ASP A 254 2.17 26.12 -6.49
N ASP A 255 0.95 25.57 -6.45
CA ASP A 255 0.34 25.01 -5.26
C ASP A 255 0.38 23.48 -5.24
N ALA A 256 0.34 22.90 -4.04
CA ALA A 256 0.16 21.49 -3.80
C ALA A 256 -1.23 21.21 -3.22
N VAL A 257 -1.90 20.19 -3.73
CA VAL A 257 -3.19 19.72 -3.23
C VAL A 257 -3.06 18.27 -2.78
N ILE A 258 -3.22 18.04 -1.49
CA ILE A 258 -3.16 16.72 -0.87
C ILE A 258 -4.58 16.25 -0.61
N GLY A 259 -5.00 15.18 -1.25
CA GLY A 259 -6.33 14.61 -1.03
C GLY A 259 -6.26 13.18 -0.53
N ILE A 260 -7.11 12.92 0.44
CA ILE A 260 -7.17 11.65 1.15
C ILE A 260 -8.57 11.07 0.98
N SER A 261 -8.66 9.91 0.33
CA SER A 261 -9.93 9.20 0.22
C SER A 261 -9.69 7.72 -0.01
N PHE A 262 -10.50 6.92 0.67
CA PHE A 262 -10.48 5.45 0.60
C PHE A 262 -11.86 4.93 0.19
N PRO A 263 -12.03 3.65 -0.19
CA PRO A 263 -13.33 3.08 -0.52
C PRO A 263 -14.34 3.29 0.62
N ARG A 264 -15.40 3.68 0.24
CA ARG A 264 -16.40 4.45 -0.40
C ARG A 264 -15.96 5.93 -0.63
N TYR A 265 -15.25 6.17 -1.70
CA TYR A 265 -14.63 7.45 -1.99
C TYR A 265 -15.60 8.62 -1.92
N SER A 266 -15.16 9.76 -1.36
CA SER A 266 -15.97 10.98 -1.34
C SER A 266 -15.99 11.64 -2.72
N ASN A 267 -17.19 11.87 -3.25
CA ASN A 267 -17.35 12.63 -4.48
C ASN A 267 -16.80 14.04 -4.37
N MET A 268 -16.89 14.67 -3.21
CA MET A 268 -16.34 16.01 -2.97
C MET A 268 -14.82 16.03 -3.16
N THR A 269 -14.13 15.06 -2.57
CA THR A 269 -12.67 14.94 -2.73
C THR A 269 -12.29 14.69 -4.20
N VAL A 270 -12.99 13.79 -4.89
CA VAL A 270 -12.74 13.49 -6.32
C VAL A 270 -12.95 14.74 -7.19
N GLN A 271 -14.02 15.49 -6.97
CA GLN A 271 -14.31 16.71 -7.74
C GLN A 271 -13.31 17.83 -7.48
N ALA A 272 -12.88 18.01 -6.22
CA ALA A 272 -11.83 18.95 -5.87
C ALA A 272 -10.50 18.62 -6.58
N PHE A 273 -10.15 17.35 -6.64
CA PHE A 273 -8.98 16.85 -7.36
C PHE A 273 -9.06 17.15 -8.86
N SER A 274 -10.17 16.79 -9.48
CA SER A 274 -10.37 17.04 -10.92
C SER A 274 -10.38 18.53 -11.27
N TYR A 275 -10.83 19.39 -10.35
CA TYR A 275 -10.73 20.84 -10.52
C TYR A 275 -9.27 21.30 -10.39
N ALA A 276 -8.59 20.92 -9.31
CA ALA A 276 -7.23 21.35 -9.03
C ALA A 276 -6.21 20.86 -10.08
N ALA A 277 -6.39 19.64 -10.60
CA ALA A 277 -5.55 19.13 -11.69
C ALA A 277 -5.60 20.00 -12.96
N ARG A 278 -6.76 20.59 -13.27
CA ARG A 278 -6.93 21.49 -14.43
C ARG A 278 -6.22 22.84 -14.26
N THR A 279 -5.92 23.25 -13.04
CA THR A 279 -5.20 24.50 -12.77
C THR A 279 -3.67 24.34 -12.85
N GLY A 280 -3.18 23.11 -13.05
CA GLY A 280 -1.75 22.80 -13.12
C GLY A 280 -1.09 22.59 -11.74
N ALA A 281 -1.87 22.58 -10.65
CA ALA A 281 -1.37 22.30 -9.31
C ALA A 281 -0.73 20.89 -9.21
N LYS A 282 0.16 20.71 -8.24
CA LYS A 282 0.73 19.40 -7.92
C LYS A 282 -0.26 18.60 -7.07
N ILE A 283 -0.78 17.51 -7.61
CA ILE A 283 -1.83 16.71 -6.99
C ILE A 283 -1.22 15.49 -6.30
N ILE A 284 -1.31 15.43 -4.99
CA ILE A 284 -0.85 14.31 -4.17
C ILE A 284 -2.05 13.51 -3.69
N ALA A 285 -2.25 12.31 -4.21
CA ALA A 285 -3.34 11.42 -3.81
C ALA A 285 -2.86 10.40 -2.78
N ILE A 286 -3.49 10.37 -1.60
CA ILE A 286 -3.31 9.34 -0.58
C ILE A 286 -4.55 8.45 -0.61
N THR A 287 -4.40 7.22 -1.12
CA THR A 287 -5.53 6.31 -1.37
C THR A 287 -5.07 4.85 -1.35
N ASP A 288 -5.97 3.90 -1.65
CA ASP A 288 -5.70 2.46 -1.56
C ASP A 288 -5.05 1.84 -2.80
N GLY A 289 -4.98 2.55 -3.93
CA GLY A 289 -4.32 2.02 -5.12
C GLY A 289 -4.64 2.77 -6.41
N ALA A 290 -4.06 2.30 -7.51
CA ALA A 290 -4.22 2.89 -8.85
C ALA A 290 -5.65 2.81 -9.40
N GLY A 291 -6.49 1.89 -8.88
CA GLY A 291 -7.92 1.80 -9.22
C GLY A 291 -8.80 2.85 -8.53
N SER A 292 -8.25 3.67 -7.63
CA SER A 292 -8.98 4.76 -6.97
C SER A 292 -9.35 5.87 -7.97
N PRO A 293 -10.53 6.48 -7.86
CA PRO A 293 -10.89 7.63 -8.67
C PRO A 293 -9.96 8.83 -8.48
N LEU A 294 -9.25 8.91 -7.34
CA LEU A 294 -8.25 9.96 -7.09
C LEU A 294 -6.98 9.75 -7.92
N ALA A 295 -6.63 8.50 -8.23
CA ALA A 295 -5.39 8.19 -8.95
C ALA A 295 -5.36 8.75 -10.36
N LYS A 296 -6.53 8.96 -11.00
CA LYS A 296 -6.65 9.47 -12.35
C LYS A 296 -6.03 10.86 -12.53
N ASP A 297 -6.25 11.73 -11.55
CA ASP A 297 -5.84 13.13 -11.61
C ASP A 297 -4.56 13.39 -10.76
N ALA A 298 -3.98 12.35 -10.17
CA ALA A 298 -2.82 12.44 -9.30
C ALA A 298 -1.52 12.70 -10.08
N THR A 299 -0.76 13.71 -9.66
CA THR A 299 0.65 13.88 -10.07
C THR A 299 1.52 12.86 -9.33
N TYR A 300 1.25 12.65 -8.06
CA TYR A 300 1.92 11.68 -7.19
C TYR A 300 0.90 10.82 -6.47
N LEU A 301 0.99 9.51 -6.66
CA LEU A 301 0.12 8.54 -6.01
C LEU A 301 0.85 7.88 -4.85
N LEU A 302 0.35 8.08 -3.65
CA LEU A 302 0.82 7.46 -2.42
C LEU A 302 -0.21 6.42 -1.97
N THR A 303 0.15 5.15 -2.06
CA THR A 303 -0.77 4.06 -1.77
C THR A 303 -0.63 3.57 -0.34
N ALA A 304 -1.74 3.45 0.37
CA ALA A 304 -1.82 2.86 1.69
C ALA A 304 -2.91 1.79 1.75
N ARG A 305 -2.60 0.65 2.33
CA ARG A 305 -3.58 -0.43 2.50
C ARG A 305 -4.66 -0.03 3.48
N SER A 306 -5.89 -0.15 3.02
CA SER A 306 -7.09 0.12 3.81
C SER A 306 -8.11 -1.01 3.71
N ASP A 307 -7.64 -2.26 3.56
CA ASP A 307 -8.50 -3.45 3.38
C ASP A 307 -9.51 -3.57 4.51
N MET A 308 -10.76 -3.86 4.13
CA MET A 308 -11.86 -3.98 5.06
C MET A 308 -11.78 -5.30 5.84
N ASN A 309 -11.40 -5.23 7.10
CA ASN A 309 -11.43 -6.36 8.01
C ASN A 309 -12.58 -6.25 9.03
N SER A 310 -13.16 -5.06 9.17
CA SER A 310 -14.30 -4.77 10.05
C SER A 310 -15.20 -3.69 9.43
N PHE A 311 -16.29 -3.34 10.11
CA PHE A 311 -17.14 -2.22 9.73
C PHE A 311 -16.44 -0.85 9.92
N VAL A 312 -15.36 -0.81 10.70
CA VAL A 312 -14.49 0.35 10.87
C VAL A 312 -13.44 0.35 9.77
N ASP A 313 -13.31 1.47 9.06
CA ASP A 313 -12.21 1.67 8.11
C ASP A 313 -10.93 1.99 8.92
N SER A 314 -10.00 1.04 9.00
CA SER A 314 -8.73 1.27 9.69
C SER A 314 -7.91 2.33 8.97
N LEU A 315 -7.50 3.34 9.72
CA LEU A 315 -6.66 4.43 9.23
C LEU A 315 -5.18 4.29 9.65
N VAL A 316 -4.80 3.15 10.24
CA VAL A 316 -3.46 2.97 10.83
C VAL A 316 -2.36 3.01 9.76
N ALA A 317 -2.50 2.26 8.68
CA ALA A 317 -1.50 2.28 7.61
C ALA A 317 -1.49 3.62 6.84
N PRO A 318 -2.62 4.23 6.47
CA PRO A 318 -2.66 5.60 5.98
C PRO A 318 -1.99 6.62 6.91
N LEU A 319 -2.26 6.53 8.22
CA LEU A 319 -1.63 7.42 9.20
C LEU A 319 -0.12 7.21 9.29
N SER A 320 0.35 5.96 9.23
CA SER A 320 1.79 5.64 9.23
C SER A 320 2.50 6.20 7.99
N LEU A 321 1.86 6.13 6.80
CA LEU A 321 2.37 6.73 5.57
C LEU A 321 2.42 8.27 5.69
N ILE A 322 1.37 8.86 6.26
CA ILE A 322 1.29 10.31 6.51
C ILE A 322 2.37 10.76 7.49
N ASN A 323 2.61 10.01 8.58
CA ASN A 323 3.71 10.31 9.50
C ASN A 323 5.06 10.34 8.76
N ALA A 324 5.34 9.34 7.92
CA ALA A 324 6.55 9.31 7.13
C ALA A 324 6.65 10.53 6.19
N LEU A 325 5.54 10.93 5.55
CA LEU A 325 5.49 12.08 4.65
C LEU A 325 5.76 13.39 5.42
N ILE A 326 5.15 13.59 6.58
CA ILE A 326 5.37 14.77 7.44
C ILE A 326 6.84 14.86 7.84
N VAL A 327 7.43 13.75 8.30
CA VAL A 327 8.85 13.70 8.68
C VAL A 327 9.74 14.03 7.48
N ARG A 328 9.48 13.45 6.32
CA ARG A 328 10.30 13.69 5.11
C ARG A 328 10.21 15.14 4.64
N VAL A 329 9.01 15.73 4.66
CA VAL A 329 8.80 17.15 4.32
C VAL A 329 9.49 18.06 5.34
N GLY A 330 9.41 17.72 6.64
CA GLY A 330 10.09 18.47 7.70
C GLY A 330 11.61 18.43 7.58
N MET A 331 12.18 17.30 7.12
CA MET A 331 13.63 17.22 6.83
C MET A 331 14.05 18.08 5.64
N GLU A 332 13.18 18.27 4.65
CA GLU A 332 13.44 19.17 3.51
C GLU A 332 13.45 20.64 3.93
N LYS A 333 12.71 20.98 5.00
CA LYS A 333 12.55 22.33 5.57
C LYS A 333 13.16 22.45 6.96
N GLN A 334 14.27 21.75 7.23
CA GLN A 334 14.83 21.58 8.57
C GLN A 334 15.13 22.90 9.28
N ASP A 335 15.67 23.88 8.57
CA ASP A 335 16.06 25.17 9.18
C ASP A 335 14.81 25.99 9.59
N GLU A 336 13.81 26.08 8.72
CA GLU A 336 12.55 26.79 8.99
C GLU A 336 11.76 26.11 10.13
N VAL A 337 11.71 24.78 10.11
CA VAL A 337 11.06 23.98 11.14
C VAL A 337 11.75 24.18 12.50
N THR A 338 13.08 24.12 12.53
CA THR A 338 13.87 24.33 13.76
C THR A 338 13.64 25.72 14.34
N ALA A 339 13.64 26.76 13.49
CA ALA A 339 13.38 28.13 13.94
C ALA A 339 11.97 28.29 14.55
N THR A 340 10.96 27.68 13.89
CA THR A 340 9.57 27.70 14.37
C THR A 340 9.43 27.00 15.73
N PHE A 341 10.00 25.80 15.86
CA PHE A 341 9.92 25.05 17.12
C PHE A 341 10.67 25.74 18.26
N ASN A 342 11.84 26.31 18.03
CA ASN A 342 12.56 27.08 19.06
C ASN A 342 11.70 28.24 19.57
N ARG A 343 10.99 28.94 18.69
CA ARG A 343 10.08 30.02 19.08
C ARG A 343 8.88 29.49 19.87
N LEU A 344 8.31 28.35 19.46
CA LEU A 344 7.19 27.72 20.14
C LEU A 344 7.59 27.20 21.52
N GLU A 345 8.76 26.59 21.70
CA GLU A 345 9.26 26.13 23.00
C GLU A 345 9.36 27.28 23.99
N THR A 346 9.82 28.45 23.57
CA THR A 346 9.85 29.65 24.42
C THR A 346 8.42 30.04 24.84
N ILE A 347 7.49 30.11 23.91
CA ILE A 347 6.09 30.45 24.21
C ILE A 347 5.45 29.39 25.13
N TRP A 348 5.68 28.10 24.85
CA TRP A 348 5.12 27.02 25.66
C TRP A 348 5.66 27.03 27.10
N SER A 349 6.92 27.38 27.27
CA SER A 349 7.52 27.56 28.58
C SER A 349 6.92 28.78 29.35
N ASP A 350 6.81 29.93 28.65
CA ASP A 350 6.30 31.16 29.24
C ASP A 350 4.82 31.05 29.69
N TYR A 351 4.02 30.29 28.89
CA TYR A 351 2.60 30.11 29.18
C TYR A 351 2.25 28.77 29.87
N HIS A 352 3.25 28.00 30.28
CA HIS A 352 3.09 26.70 30.96
C HIS A 352 2.14 25.75 30.21
N VAL A 353 2.31 25.65 28.88
CA VAL A 353 1.42 24.86 28.01
C VAL A 353 1.52 23.36 28.34
N TYR A 354 2.70 22.89 28.72
CA TYR A 354 2.93 21.49 29.12
C TYR A 354 3.11 21.37 30.61
N GLN A 355 2.60 20.29 31.20
CA GLN A 355 2.93 19.93 32.59
C GLN A 355 4.40 19.50 32.62
N THR A 356 5.22 20.27 33.33
CA THR A 356 6.55 19.80 33.76
C THR A 356 6.35 18.81 34.89
N PRO A 357 7.01 17.62 34.87
CA PRO A 357 7.05 16.76 36.04
C PRO A 357 7.60 17.62 37.19
N ASP A 358 6.80 17.80 38.25
CA ASP A 358 7.30 18.39 39.49
C ASP A 358 8.56 17.62 39.88
N THR A 359 9.70 18.25 39.79
CA THR A 359 10.87 17.81 40.52
C THR A 359 10.46 17.92 41.97
N ALA A 360 10.04 16.79 42.53
CA ALA A 360 9.88 16.62 43.98
C ALA A 360 11.25 16.82 44.63
N SER A 361 11.69 18.06 44.68
CA SER A 361 12.76 18.52 45.57
C SER A 361 12.08 19.20 46.74
N GLY A 362 11.88 18.42 47.80
CA GLY A 362 11.62 18.95 49.12
C GLY A 362 12.58 20.08 49.38
N LYS A 363 12.04 21.27 49.45
CA LYS A 363 12.57 22.31 50.28
C LYS A 363 11.51 22.56 51.34
N GLU A 364 11.67 21.84 52.47
CA GLU A 364 11.22 22.35 53.73
C GLU A 364 11.68 23.81 53.82
N GLN A 365 10.73 24.71 53.93
CA GLN A 365 11.01 26.07 54.30
C GLN A 365 11.16 26.12 55.84
N PRO A 366 12.13 26.86 56.36
CA PRO A 366 12.39 27.01 57.82
C PRO A 366 11.28 27.77 58.51
#